data_514a504e5bd8f59f4426cc749175161e
#
_entry.id   514a504e5bd8f59f4426cc749175161e
#
_cell.length_a   1.000
_cell.length_b   1.000
_cell.length_c   1.000
_cell.angle_alpha   90.00
_cell.angle_beta   90.00
_cell.angle_gamma   90.00
#
_symmetry.space_group_name_H-M   'P 1'
#
loop_
_entity.id
_entity.type
_entity.pdbx_description
1 polymer ?
#
loop_
_entity_poly.entity_id
_entity_poly.type
_entity_poly.pdbx_seq_one_letter_code
_entity_poly.pdbx_strand_id
1 'polypeptide(L)'
;MNIKYVVRTIPGRKLDISYNQINYELFIDTKHSAWDSFVEALEKYSDFNLVLLEDDCILCRDFKNRIESVINQYPNNIINFYTRPQMYFTTQFSDHFTYNQCTYFPKELIKKITNLMRITRNKYNKNTPYESYEASLNGVLKTLQIAHIQYRPSLVQHNDCKSTLSNSNESRITPYFIDYLDDLKINYFSPDVIFKRTELMHYRNLKLNINPLKHK
;
A
#
# COMPACT_ATOMS: atom_id res chain seq x y z
N MET A 1 -11.20 15.54 -9.14
CA MET A 1 -10.05 15.81 -8.24
C MET A 1 -8.77 15.51 -9.00
N ASN A 2 -7.72 16.34 -8.87
CA ASN A 2 -6.43 16.04 -9.51
C ASN A 2 -5.60 15.14 -8.57
N ILE A 3 -5.44 13.88 -8.94
CA ILE A 3 -4.69 12.88 -8.18
C ILE A 3 -3.36 12.62 -8.90
N LYS A 4 -2.27 12.73 -8.16
CA LYS A 4 -0.92 12.40 -8.62
C LYS A 4 -0.57 10.98 -8.19
N TYR A 5 -0.20 10.14 -9.15
CA TYR A 5 0.33 8.80 -8.89
C TYR A 5 1.85 8.83 -8.91
N VAL A 6 2.46 8.33 -7.85
CA VAL A 6 3.92 8.25 -7.71
C VAL A 6 4.30 6.85 -7.30
N VAL A 7 5.23 6.25 -8.03
CA VAL A 7 5.79 4.93 -7.71
C VAL A 7 7.18 5.14 -7.11
N ARG A 8 7.34 4.71 -5.87
CA ARG A 8 8.62 4.70 -5.19
C ARG A 8 9.39 3.45 -5.57
N THR A 9 10.61 3.63 -6.06
CA THR A 9 11.43 2.54 -6.61
C THR A 9 12.92 2.74 -6.37
N ILE A 10 13.70 1.71 -6.60
CA ILE A 10 15.17 1.76 -6.62
C ILE A 10 15.69 1.68 -8.06
N PRO A 11 16.93 2.13 -8.34
CA PRO A 11 17.50 2.07 -9.68
C PRO A 11 17.48 0.65 -10.27
N GLY A 12 17.07 0.55 -11.53
CA GLY A 12 17.10 -0.72 -12.30
C GLY A 12 15.95 -1.69 -12.03
N ARG A 13 15.02 -1.37 -11.10
CA ARG A 13 13.87 -2.22 -10.85
C ARG A 13 12.81 -2.06 -11.95
N LYS A 14 12.28 -3.19 -12.41
CA LYS A 14 11.19 -3.22 -13.40
C LYS A 14 9.85 -3.28 -12.67
N LEU A 15 8.92 -2.44 -13.09
CA LEU A 15 7.55 -2.47 -12.60
C LEU A 15 6.75 -3.58 -13.29
N ASP A 16 5.71 -4.05 -12.61
CA ASP A 16 4.73 -4.95 -13.20
C ASP A 16 3.97 -4.24 -14.33
N ILE A 17 3.54 -5.00 -15.35
CA ILE A 17 2.81 -4.47 -16.50
C ILE A 17 1.48 -3.79 -16.11
N SER A 18 0.90 -4.16 -14.96
CA SER A 18 -0.33 -3.55 -14.46
C SER A 18 -0.22 -2.05 -14.22
N TYR A 19 0.99 -1.51 -14.03
CA TYR A 19 1.21 -0.06 -13.88
C TYR A 19 0.87 0.74 -15.15
N ASN A 20 0.77 0.10 -16.31
CA ASN A 20 0.33 0.77 -17.56
C ASN A 20 -1.13 1.29 -17.49
N GLN A 21 -1.90 0.92 -16.46
CA GLN A 21 -3.26 1.42 -16.24
C GLN A 21 -3.31 2.86 -15.72
N ILE A 22 -2.18 3.42 -15.26
CA ILE A 22 -2.10 4.76 -14.65
C ILE A 22 -0.99 5.58 -15.29
N ASN A 23 -1.17 6.90 -15.27
CA ASN A 23 -0.07 7.83 -15.56
C ASN A 23 0.63 8.15 -14.25
N TYR A 24 1.87 7.68 -14.09
CA TYR A 24 2.63 7.82 -12.86
C TYR A 24 3.99 8.50 -13.07
N GLU A 25 4.54 9.05 -12.00
CA GLU A 25 5.93 9.48 -11.93
C GLU A 25 6.74 8.52 -11.05
N LEU A 26 8.01 8.33 -11.41
CA LEU A 26 8.94 7.56 -10.59
C LEU A 26 9.60 8.47 -9.55
N PHE A 27 9.60 8.02 -8.31
CA PHE A 27 10.49 8.52 -7.26
C PHE A 27 11.58 7.49 -6.99
N ILE A 28 12.79 7.78 -7.48
CA ILE A 28 13.91 6.84 -7.41
C ILE A 28 14.69 7.07 -6.12
N ASP A 29 14.73 6.06 -5.24
CA ASP A 29 15.55 6.07 -4.05
C ASP A 29 17.02 5.79 -4.41
N THR A 30 17.83 6.83 -4.36
CA THR A 30 19.28 6.75 -4.57
C THR A 30 20.08 6.64 -3.26
N LYS A 31 19.40 6.80 -2.11
CA LYS A 31 20.03 6.81 -0.78
C LYS A 31 19.97 5.46 -0.08
N HIS A 32 19.22 4.50 -0.64
CA HIS A 32 18.94 3.20 -0.03
C HIS A 32 18.38 3.30 1.41
N SER A 33 17.56 4.33 1.64
CA SER A 33 16.88 4.59 2.92
C SER A 33 15.38 4.60 2.72
N ALA A 34 14.71 3.56 3.14
CA ALA A 34 13.25 3.47 3.03
C ALA A 34 12.54 4.63 3.74
N TRP A 35 13.10 5.10 4.87
CA TRP A 35 12.55 6.23 5.63
C TRP A 35 12.71 7.54 4.88
N ASP A 36 13.94 7.87 4.43
CA ASP A 36 14.22 9.11 3.71
C ASP A 36 13.46 9.14 2.39
N SER A 37 13.49 8.04 1.64
CA SER A 37 12.77 7.89 0.38
C SER A 37 11.26 8.13 0.53
N PHE A 38 10.66 7.60 1.61
CA PHE A 38 9.24 7.82 1.89
C PHE A 38 8.92 9.29 2.18
N VAL A 39 9.67 9.90 3.09
CA VAL A 39 9.42 11.30 3.50
C VAL A 39 9.71 12.26 2.35
N GLU A 40 10.81 12.09 1.63
CA GLU A 40 11.19 12.93 0.49
C GLU A 40 10.18 12.81 -0.66
N ALA A 41 9.62 11.63 -0.91
CA ALA A 41 8.54 11.47 -1.88
C ALA A 41 7.30 12.27 -1.48
N LEU A 42 6.87 12.18 -0.23
CA LEU A 42 5.74 12.97 0.27
C LEU A 42 6.01 14.47 0.18
N GLU A 43 7.20 14.94 0.56
CA GLU A 43 7.59 16.35 0.49
C GLU A 43 7.60 16.89 -0.93
N LYS A 44 8.21 16.14 -1.86
CA LYS A 44 8.30 16.52 -3.28
C LYS A 44 6.93 16.73 -3.92
N TYR A 45 5.95 15.90 -3.55
CA TYR A 45 4.62 15.93 -4.14
C TYR A 45 3.55 16.51 -3.20
N SER A 46 3.95 17.30 -2.20
CA SER A 46 3.06 17.80 -1.14
C SER A 46 1.96 18.76 -1.61
N ASP A 47 2.05 19.28 -2.83
CA ASP A 47 1.02 20.17 -3.40
C ASP A 47 -0.07 19.40 -4.18
N PHE A 48 0.00 18.08 -4.20
CA PHE A 48 -0.96 17.20 -4.88
C PHE A 48 -1.69 16.29 -3.90
N ASN A 49 -2.92 15.90 -4.24
CA ASN A 49 -3.51 14.70 -3.69
C ASN A 49 -2.74 13.51 -4.23
N LEU A 50 -2.09 12.76 -3.37
CA LEU A 50 -1.04 11.81 -3.74
C LEU A 50 -1.48 10.37 -3.53
N VAL A 51 -1.37 9.53 -4.54
CA VAL A 51 -1.34 8.07 -4.40
C VAL A 51 0.12 7.62 -4.50
N LEU A 52 0.67 7.17 -3.38
CA LEU A 52 2.03 6.64 -3.29
C LEU A 52 1.99 5.12 -3.36
N LEU A 53 2.74 4.55 -4.30
CA LEU A 53 2.84 3.13 -4.60
C LEU A 53 4.27 2.64 -4.39
N GLU A 54 4.42 1.38 -3.94
CA GLU A 54 5.71 0.68 -3.97
C GLU A 54 5.89 -0.04 -5.31
N ASP A 55 7.13 -0.22 -5.75
CA ASP A 55 7.48 -0.84 -7.04
C ASP A 55 7.27 -2.36 -7.09
N ASP A 56 6.99 -2.98 -5.95
CA ASP A 56 6.76 -4.42 -5.82
C ASP A 56 5.27 -4.80 -5.73
N CYS A 57 4.41 -3.95 -6.30
CA CYS A 57 2.98 -4.19 -6.35
C CYS A 57 2.51 -4.67 -7.73
N ILE A 58 1.40 -5.42 -7.71
CA ILE A 58 0.56 -5.72 -8.86
C ILE A 58 -0.76 -4.96 -8.65
N LEU A 59 -1.15 -4.13 -9.60
CA LEU A 59 -2.40 -3.38 -9.53
C LEU A 59 -3.57 -4.25 -10.02
N CYS A 60 -4.73 -4.14 -9.39
CA CYS A 60 -5.91 -4.87 -9.82
C CYS A 60 -6.43 -4.40 -11.19
N ARG A 61 -7.32 -5.18 -11.80
CA ARG A 61 -8.03 -4.77 -13.01
C ARG A 61 -8.85 -3.51 -12.74
N ASP A 62 -8.86 -2.59 -13.71
CA ASP A 62 -9.55 -1.30 -13.60
C ASP A 62 -9.13 -0.47 -12.37
N PHE A 63 -7.86 -0.60 -11.98
CA PHE A 63 -7.30 0.01 -10.75
C PHE A 63 -7.62 1.49 -10.65
N LYS A 64 -7.40 2.26 -11.74
CA LYS A 64 -7.60 3.71 -11.72
C LYS A 64 -9.02 4.10 -11.32
N ASN A 65 -10.03 3.50 -11.97
CA ASN A 65 -11.43 3.84 -11.67
C ASN A 65 -11.83 3.40 -10.27
N ARG A 66 -11.36 2.22 -9.84
CA ARG A 66 -11.64 1.69 -8.50
C ARG A 66 -11.07 2.59 -7.41
N ILE A 67 -9.80 2.95 -7.51
CA ILE A 67 -9.14 3.77 -6.48
C ILE A 67 -9.72 5.19 -6.44
N GLU A 68 -9.95 5.81 -7.60
CA GLU A 68 -10.53 7.15 -7.69
C GLU A 68 -11.96 7.20 -7.16
N SER A 69 -12.76 6.16 -7.38
CA SER A 69 -14.11 6.03 -6.80
C SER A 69 -14.07 6.05 -5.27
N VAL A 70 -13.14 5.32 -4.66
CA VAL A 70 -13.00 5.28 -3.19
C VAL A 70 -12.48 6.63 -2.65
N ILE A 71 -11.48 7.21 -3.32
CA ILE A 71 -10.94 8.52 -2.92
C ILE A 71 -12.02 9.60 -2.98
N ASN A 72 -12.89 9.58 -3.98
CA ASN A 72 -14.01 10.53 -4.09
C ASN A 72 -15.03 10.41 -2.95
N GLN A 73 -15.17 9.22 -2.34
CA GLN A 73 -16.00 9.01 -1.15
C GLN A 73 -15.35 9.55 0.12
N TYR A 74 -14.01 9.51 0.20
CA TYR A 74 -13.24 9.87 1.39
C TYR A 74 -12.06 10.81 1.08
N PRO A 75 -12.30 11.97 0.43
CA PRO A 75 -11.24 12.79 -0.17
C PRO A 75 -10.26 13.40 0.86
N ASN A 76 -10.69 13.54 2.10
CA ASN A 76 -9.92 14.18 3.18
C ASN A 76 -9.26 13.17 4.13
N ASN A 77 -9.39 11.87 3.84
CA ASN A 77 -8.83 10.82 4.68
C ASN A 77 -7.60 10.18 4.03
N ILE A 78 -6.61 9.79 4.82
CA ILE A 78 -5.57 8.88 4.38
C ILE A 78 -6.23 7.52 4.17
N ILE A 79 -5.94 6.86 3.03
CA ILE A 79 -6.54 5.57 2.69
C ILE A 79 -5.43 4.60 2.30
N ASN A 80 -5.33 3.49 3.03
CA ASN A 80 -4.46 2.38 2.68
C ASN A 80 -5.25 1.34 1.88
N PHE A 81 -4.76 1.00 0.69
CA PHE A 81 -5.41 0.09 -0.25
C PHE A 81 -4.81 -1.31 -0.28
N TYR A 82 -3.84 -1.58 0.59
CA TYR A 82 -3.29 -2.91 0.76
C TYR A 82 -3.80 -3.56 2.04
N THR A 83 -4.25 -4.81 1.93
CA THR A 83 -4.76 -5.59 3.06
C THR A 83 -3.83 -6.75 3.37
N ARG A 84 -3.24 -6.76 4.56
CA ARG A 84 -2.40 -7.87 5.03
C ARG A 84 -3.22 -9.17 5.21
N PRO A 85 -2.61 -10.37 4.99
CA PRO A 85 -3.31 -11.66 5.12
C PRO A 85 -3.98 -11.94 6.48
N GLN A 86 -3.51 -11.29 7.56
CA GLN A 86 -4.03 -11.50 8.92
C GLN A 86 -5.11 -10.49 9.32
N MET A 87 -5.47 -9.55 8.45
CA MET A 87 -6.46 -8.52 8.79
C MET A 87 -7.89 -8.92 8.44
N TYR A 88 -8.86 -8.28 9.13
CA TYR A 88 -10.29 -8.50 8.90
C TYR A 88 -10.77 -7.98 7.55
N PHE A 89 -11.94 -8.45 7.12
CA PHE A 89 -12.45 -8.29 5.75
C PHE A 89 -13.17 -6.96 5.47
N THR A 90 -13.46 -6.17 6.47
CA THR A 90 -14.27 -4.95 6.33
C THR A 90 -13.42 -3.69 6.25
N THR A 91 -13.80 -2.78 5.35
CA THR A 91 -13.29 -1.40 5.34
C THR A 91 -13.58 -0.75 6.69
N GLN A 92 -12.56 -0.17 7.33
CA GLN A 92 -12.71 0.43 8.65
C GLN A 92 -11.76 1.60 8.84
N PHE A 93 -12.13 2.51 9.73
CA PHE A 93 -11.19 3.45 10.32
C PHE A 93 -10.23 2.71 11.24
N SER A 94 -8.95 3.03 11.13
CA SER A 94 -7.89 2.42 11.92
C SER A 94 -7.00 3.47 12.55
N ASP A 95 -6.52 3.19 13.74
CA ASP A 95 -5.49 3.96 14.44
C ASP A 95 -4.08 3.35 14.27
N HIS A 96 -3.99 2.23 13.56
CA HIS A 96 -2.75 1.51 13.34
C HIS A 96 -2.48 1.30 11.85
N PHE A 97 -1.60 2.15 11.29
CA PHE A 97 -1.17 2.07 9.90
C PHE A 97 -0.16 0.94 9.72
N THR A 98 -0.39 0.07 8.75
CA THR A 98 0.51 -1.04 8.42
C THR A 98 0.65 -1.18 6.92
N TYR A 99 1.87 -1.44 6.46
CA TYR A 99 2.20 -1.77 5.06
C TYR A 99 1.76 -0.71 4.03
N ASN A 100 2.71 0.04 3.54
CA ASN A 100 2.49 1.17 2.65
C ASN A 100 2.66 0.81 1.16
N GLN A 101 2.13 -0.33 0.71
CA GLN A 101 2.21 -0.73 -0.69
C GLN A 101 1.44 0.20 -1.62
N CYS A 102 0.30 0.72 -1.16
CA CYS A 102 -0.50 1.70 -1.90
C CYS A 102 -1.30 2.55 -0.92
N THR A 103 -0.97 3.83 -0.83
CA THR A 103 -1.64 4.74 0.11
C THR A 103 -1.97 6.07 -0.56
N TYR A 104 -3.19 6.53 -0.35
CA TYR A 104 -3.62 7.88 -0.70
C TYR A 104 -3.38 8.83 0.45
N PHE A 105 -2.78 9.98 0.16
CA PHE A 105 -2.55 11.10 1.07
C PHE A 105 -3.22 12.37 0.53
N PRO A 106 -4.20 12.94 1.25
CA PRO A 106 -4.72 14.27 0.94
C PRO A 106 -3.61 15.33 1.07
N LYS A 107 -3.49 16.23 0.11
CA LYS A 107 -2.43 17.27 0.09
C LYS A 107 -2.37 18.10 1.38
N GLU A 108 -3.54 18.38 1.98
CA GLU A 108 -3.67 19.20 3.20
C GLU A 108 -3.00 18.57 4.43
N LEU A 109 -2.79 17.24 4.40
CA LEU A 109 -2.17 16.51 5.50
C LEU A 109 -0.67 16.29 5.31
N ILE A 110 -0.18 16.28 4.06
CA ILE A 110 1.18 15.85 3.74
C ILE A 110 2.22 16.70 4.48
N LYS A 111 2.14 18.03 4.38
CA LYS A 111 3.13 18.93 5.04
C LYS A 111 3.15 18.78 6.57
N LYS A 112 1.99 18.56 7.19
CA LYS A 112 1.89 18.34 8.64
C LYS A 112 2.56 17.02 9.03
N ILE A 113 2.30 15.97 8.26
CA ILE A 113 2.85 14.63 8.49
C ILE A 113 4.36 14.64 8.32
N THR A 114 4.89 15.13 7.21
CA THR A 114 6.32 15.12 6.93
C THR A 114 7.12 15.97 7.91
N ASN A 115 6.63 17.16 8.26
CA ASN A 115 7.27 18.00 9.27
C ASN A 115 7.39 17.27 10.62
N LEU A 116 6.32 16.64 11.08
CA LEU A 116 6.34 15.94 12.35
C LEU A 116 7.17 14.65 12.28
N MET A 117 7.16 13.95 11.15
CA MET A 117 8.06 12.81 10.91
C MET A 117 9.53 13.21 11.03
N ARG A 118 9.94 14.34 10.43
CA ARG A 118 11.31 14.87 10.54
C ARG A 118 11.69 15.18 11.98
N ILE A 119 10.83 15.89 12.72
CA ILE A 119 11.07 16.25 14.12
C ILE A 119 11.16 15.00 15.02
N THR A 120 10.36 13.98 14.74
CA THR A 120 10.23 12.81 15.61
C THR A 120 11.01 11.59 15.13
N ARG A 121 11.83 11.72 14.08
CA ARG A 121 12.60 10.61 13.48
C ARG A 121 13.25 9.71 14.54
N ASN A 122 14.02 10.31 15.45
CA ASN A 122 14.73 9.58 16.48
C ASN A 122 13.86 9.03 17.62
N LYS A 123 12.62 9.54 17.74
CA LYS A 123 11.71 9.13 18.82
C LYS A 123 11.06 7.77 18.54
N TYR A 124 10.66 7.52 17.31
CA TYR A 124 9.90 6.33 16.94
C TYR A 124 10.75 5.16 16.44
N ASN A 125 12.02 5.41 16.13
CA ASN A 125 12.93 4.40 15.58
C ASN A 125 13.91 3.79 16.60
N LYS A 126 13.84 4.19 17.87
CA LYS A 126 14.84 3.79 18.89
C LYS A 126 14.96 2.28 19.16
N ASN A 127 13.94 1.50 18.82
CA ASN A 127 13.87 0.07 19.19
C ASN A 127 13.79 -0.87 17.98
N THR A 128 13.95 -0.36 16.76
CA THR A 128 13.92 -1.19 15.57
C THR A 128 15.29 -1.21 14.92
N PRO A 129 15.84 -2.38 14.54
CA PRO A 129 17.14 -2.48 13.85
C PRO A 129 17.10 -1.83 12.45
N TYR A 130 15.91 -1.47 11.96
CA TYR A 130 15.69 -0.78 10.71
C TYR A 130 14.84 0.47 10.98
N GLU A 131 15.17 1.60 10.34
CA GLU A 131 14.33 2.79 10.37
C GLU A 131 12.98 2.50 9.69
N SER A 132 11.99 2.11 10.47
CA SER A 132 10.63 1.86 9.97
C SER A 132 9.89 3.18 9.79
N TYR A 133 9.72 3.61 8.53
CA TYR A 133 8.87 4.77 8.25
C TYR A 133 7.41 4.54 8.64
N GLU A 134 6.94 3.28 8.62
CA GLU A 134 5.58 2.90 9.06
C GLU A 134 5.39 3.16 10.56
N ALA A 135 6.37 2.79 11.40
CA ALA A 135 6.32 3.08 12.83
C ALA A 135 6.33 4.59 13.11
N SER A 136 7.15 5.34 12.36
CA SER A 136 7.20 6.81 12.44
C SER A 136 5.87 7.42 12.01
N LEU A 137 5.29 6.97 10.90
CA LEU A 137 3.99 7.44 10.41
C LEU A 137 2.87 7.16 11.44
N ASN A 138 2.83 5.96 12.01
CA ASN A 138 1.86 5.61 13.06
C ASN A 138 1.96 6.55 14.26
N GLY A 139 3.17 6.82 14.74
CA GLY A 139 3.39 7.74 15.86
C GLY A 139 2.92 9.16 15.54
N VAL A 140 3.17 9.62 14.31
CA VAL A 140 2.76 10.93 13.82
C VAL A 140 1.24 11.01 13.70
N LEU A 141 0.58 10.03 13.09
CA LEU A 141 -0.88 10.00 12.95
C LEU A 141 -1.58 10.02 14.31
N LYS A 142 -1.07 9.24 15.28
CA LYS A 142 -1.59 9.28 16.67
C LYS A 142 -1.40 10.65 17.32
N THR A 143 -0.23 11.27 17.14
CA THR A 143 0.04 12.61 17.71
C THR A 143 -0.87 13.67 17.10
N LEU A 144 -1.17 13.57 15.80
CA LEU A 144 -2.07 14.46 15.08
C LEU A 144 -3.55 14.11 15.23
N GLN A 145 -3.88 13.02 15.92
CA GLN A 145 -5.24 12.47 16.06
C GLN A 145 -5.92 12.20 14.70
N ILE A 146 -5.14 11.74 13.72
CA ILE A 146 -5.60 11.41 12.38
C ILE A 146 -5.86 9.91 12.31
N ALA A 147 -7.14 9.52 12.18
CA ALA A 147 -7.50 8.16 11.77
C ALA A 147 -7.33 8.01 10.25
N HIS A 148 -6.90 6.84 9.81
CA HIS A 148 -6.87 6.49 8.40
C HIS A 148 -7.90 5.40 8.07
N ILE A 149 -8.24 5.27 6.80
CA ILE A 149 -9.11 4.21 6.31
C ILE A 149 -8.25 3.05 5.84
N GLN A 150 -8.50 1.87 6.39
CA GLN A 150 -8.00 0.62 5.86
C GLN A 150 -9.06 0.08 4.89
N TYR A 151 -8.86 0.31 3.59
CA TYR A 151 -9.81 -0.10 2.57
C TYR A 151 -9.69 -1.58 2.25
N ARG A 152 -10.83 -2.23 2.05
CA ARG A 152 -10.92 -3.63 1.68
C ARG A 152 -12.08 -3.87 0.71
N PRO A 153 -11.90 -4.78 -0.24
CA PRO A 153 -10.74 -5.66 -0.47
C PRO A 153 -9.51 -4.90 -0.97
N SER A 154 -8.33 -5.56 -0.94
CA SER A 154 -7.09 -4.95 -1.41
C SER A 154 -7.13 -4.66 -2.90
N LEU A 155 -6.79 -3.44 -3.30
CA LEU A 155 -6.69 -3.05 -4.72
C LEU A 155 -5.30 -3.33 -5.30
N VAL A 156 -4.33 -3.66 -4.45
CA VAL A 156 -2.99 -4.04 -4.87
C VAL A 156 -2.58 -5.37 -4.25
N GLN A 157 -1.76 -6.14 -4.98
CA GLN A 157 -1.12 -7.34 -4.50
C GLN A 157 0.38 -7.11 -4.41
N HIS A 158 1.01 -7.60 -3.35
CA HIS A 158 2.46 -7.62 -3.29
C HIS A 158 2.98 -8.67 -4.27
N ASN A 159 3.87 -8.26 -5.16
CA ASN A 159 4.61 -9.20 -6.00
C ASN A 159 5.61 -9.91 -5.10
N ASP A 160 5.50 -11.22 -4.94
CA ASP A 160 6.29 -12.04 -4.00
C ASP A 160 7.78 -12.10 -4.39
N CYS A 161 8.33 -10.95 -4.74
CA CYS A 161 9.73 -10.77 -5.01
C CYS A 161 10.51 -10.65 -3.69
N LYS A 162 11.77 -11.05 -3.73
CA LYS A 162 12.66 -10.99 -2.57
C LYS A 162 12.77 -9.55 -2.07
N SER A 163 12.48 -9.34 -0.79
CA SER A 163 12.63 -8.02 -0.17
C SER A 163 14.08 -7.54 -0.28
N THR A 164 14.26 -6.28 -0.67
CA THR A 164 15.58 -5.62 -0.66
C THR A 164 15.96 -5.08 0.71
N LEU A 165 15.00 -4.99 1.63
CA LEU A 165 15.16 -4.36 2.94
C LEU A 165 15.21 -5.36 4.10
N SER A 166 14.70 -6.58 3.92
CA SER A 166 14.68 -7.58 4.98
C SER A 166 14.92 -8.98 4.41
N ASN A 167 15.59 -9.83 5.21
CA ASN A 167 15.74 -11.26 4.92
C ASN A 167 14.49 -12.09 5.29
N SER A 168 13.33 -11.45 5.49
CA SER A 168 12.14 -12.20 5.87
C SER A 168 11.61 -12.99 4.65
N ASN A 169 11.44 -14.29 4.84
CA ASN A 169 10.81 -15.18 3.87
C ASN A 169 9.28 -15.20 4.00
N GLU A 170 8.70 -14.26 4.75
CA GLU A 170 7.24 -14.18 4.89
C GLU A 170 6.62 -13.70 3.59
N SER A 171 5.76 -14.54 3.01
CA SER A 171 4.94 -14.15 1.87
C SER A 171 3.99 -13.01 2.26
N ARG A 172 4.06 -11.90 1.52
CA ARG A 172 3.19 -10.73 1.68
C ARG A 172 1.99 -10.77 0.74
N ILE A 173 1.77 -11.88 0.04
CA ILE A 173 0.62 -12.06 -0.85
C ILE A 173 -0.66 -12.03 -0.01
N THR A 174 -1.57 -11.11 -0.34
CA THR A 174 -2.88 -11.05 0.31
C THR A 174 -3.90 -11.95 -0.38
N PRO A 175 -4.66 -12.77 0.37
CA PRO A 175 -5.79 -13.50 -0.18
C PRO A 175 -6.98 -12.60 -0.51
N TYR A 176 -6.98 -11.36 -0.03
CA TYR A 176 -8.06 -10.37 -0.19
C TYR A 176 -7.86 -9.44 -1.38
N PHE A 177 -7.04 -9.84 -2.34
CA PHE A 177 -6.87 -9.08 -3.58
C PHE A 177 -8.15 -9.14 -4.42
N ILE A 178 -8.65 -7.99 -4.82
CA ILE A 178 -9.98 -7.86 -5.42
C ILE A 178 -10.16 -8.72 -6.66
N ASP A 179 -9.13 -8.88 -7.49
CA ASP A 179 -9.22 -9.71 -8.70
C ASP A 179 -9.46 -11.19 -8.39
N TYR A 180 -8.92 -11.70 -7.27
CA TYR A 180 -9.21 -13.07 -6.82
C TYR A 180 -10.65 -13.21 -6.37
N LEU A 181 -11.18 -12.19 -5.70
CA LEU A 181 -12.56 -12.19 -5.21
C LEU A 181 -13.55 -12.06 -6.37
N ASP A 182 -13.24 -11.23 -7.36
CA ASP A 182 -14.05 -11.10 -8.58
C ASP A 182 -14.07 -12.41 -9.38
N ASP A 183 -12.92 -13.05 -9.57
CA ASP A 183 -12.82 -14.35 -10.27
C ASP A 183 -13.60 -15.47 -9.55
N LEU A 184 -13.67 -15.40 -8.22
CA LEU A 184 -14.47 -16.35 -7.41
C LEU A 184 -15.95 -15.96 -7.31
N LYS A 185 -16.36 -14.83 -7.89
CA LYS A 185 -17.72 -14.26 -7.80
C LYS A 185 -18.18 -14.06 -6.35
N ILE A 186 -17.25 -13.67 -5.49
CA ILE A 186 -17.50 -13.45 -4.09
C ILE A 186 -18.07 -12.05 -3.88
N ASN A 187 -19.24 -11.97 -3.22
CA ASN A 187 -19.83 -10.70 -2.84
C ASN A 187 -19.14 -10.15 -1.58
N TYR A 188 -18.03 -9.42 -1.77
CA TYR A 188 -17.23 -8.84 -0.68
C TYR A 188 -17.87 -7.61 -0.02
N PHE A 189 -19.01 -7.15 -0.47
CA PHE A 189 -19.81 -6.09 0.18
C PHE A 189 -20.82 -6.64 1.20
N SER A 190 -20.99 -7.95 1.27
CA SER A 190 -21.86 -8.56 2.27
C SER A 190 -21.13 -8.65 3.62
N PRO A 191 -21.70 -8.11 4.72
CA PRO A 191 -21.10 -8.25 6.05
C PRO A 191 -21.05 -9.69 6.55
N ASP A 192 -21.81 -10.60 5.92
CA ASP A 192 -21.92 -12.00 6.32
C ASP A 192 -20.89 -12.93 5.67
N VAL A 193 -20.09 -12.39 4.76
CA VAL A 193 -19.06 -13.18 4.07
C VAL A 193 -17.84 -13.35 4.95
N ILE A 194 -17.91 -14.32 5.84
CA ILE A 194 -16.74 -14.83 6.58
C ILE A 194 -16.01 -15.82 5.67
N PHE A 195 -14.99 -15.36 4.98
CA PHE A 195 -14.13 -16.25 4.20
C PHE A 195 -13.36 -17.18 5.13
N LYS A 196 -13.54 -18.47 4.95
CA LYS A 196 -12.64 -19.42 5.56
C LYS A 196 -11.26 -19.21 4.92
N ARG A 197 -10.29 -18.86 5.74
CA ARG A 197 -8.88 -18.63 5.35
C ARG A 197 -8.33 -19.76 4.46
N THR A 198 -8.79 -20.97 4.67
CA THR A 198 -8.44 -22.17 3.90
C THR A 198 -8.87 -22.12 2.44
N GLU A 199 -10.03 -21.57 2.10
CA GLU A 199 -10.55 -21.50 0.73
C GLU A 199 -9.76 -20.50 -0.12
N LEU A 200 -9.47 -19.34 0.45
CA LEU A 200 -8.66 -18.31 -0.22
C LEU A 200 -7.19 -18.75 -0.39
N MET A 201 -6.64 -19.48 0.58
CA MET A 201 -5.30 -20.07 0.47
C MET A 201 -5.24 -21.14 -0.62
N HIS A 202 -6.30 -21.93 -0.77
CA HIS A 202 -6.39 -22.95 -1.82
C HIS A 202 -6.42 -22.30 -3.21
N TYR A 203 -7.21 -21.28 -3.40
CA TYR A 203 -7.28 -20.51 -4.64
C TYR A 203 -5.96 -19.85 -5.00
N ARG A 204 -5.27 -19.27 -4.02
CA ARG A 204 -3.92 -18.73 -4.18
C ARG A 204 -2.97 -19.79 -4.74
N ASN A 205 -2.95 -20.98 -4.15
CA ASN A 205 -2.07 -22.07 -4.59
C ASN A 205 -2.38 -22.53 -6.02
N LEU A 206 -3.66 -22.54 -6.41
CA LEU A 206 -4.08 -22.84 -7.80
C LEU A 206 -3.58 -21.77 -8.79
N LYS A 207 -3.75 -20.49 -8.50
CA LYS A 207 -3.30 -19.40 -9.39
C LYS A 207 -1.77 -19.30 -9.49
N LEU A 208 -1.05 -19.49 -8.41
CA LEU A 208 0.42 -19.53 -8.42
C LEU A 208 0.96 -20.69 -9.24
N ASN A 209 0.24 -21.82 -9.30
CA ASN A 209 0.59 -22.97 -10.13
C ASN A 209 0.21 -22.79 -11.62
N ILE A 210 -0.75 -21.93 -11.94
CA ILE A 210 -1.22 -21.69 -13.32
C ILE A 210 -0.38 -20.61 -14.01
N ASN A 211 0.38 -19.81 -13.26
CA ASN A 211 1.20 -18.75 -13.84
C ASN A 211 2.70 -19.00 -13.65
N PRO A 212 3.29 -20.00 -14.32
CA PRO A 212 4.73 -20.20 -14.30
C PRO A 212 5.38 -19.29 -15.36
N LEU A 213 5.18 -17.99 -15.30
CA LEU A 213 6.10 -17.06 -15.95
C LEU A 213 7.39 -17.06 -15.13
N LYS A 214 8.07 -18.18 -15.16
CA LYS A 214 9.49 -18.25 -14.91
C LYS A 214 10.16 -17.42 -15.99
N HIS A 215 10.45 -16.20 -15.69
CA HIS A 215 11.40 -15.44 -16.48
C HIS A 215 12.77 -16.11 -16.31
N LYS A 216 13.16 -16.81 -17.38
CA LYS A 216 14.56 -17.10 -17.65
C LYS A 216 15.30 -15.80 -17.90
#